data_3f0ca49f75e0b6dd1c47158d121a0e8c
#
_entry.id   3f0ca49f75e0b6dd1c47158d121a0e8c
#
_cell.length_a   1.000
_cell.length_b   1.000
_cell.length_c   1.000
_cell.angle_alpha   90.00
_cell.angle_beta   90.00
_cell.angle_gamma   90.00
#
_symmetry.space_group_name_H-M   'P 1'
#
loop_
_entity.id
_entity.type
_entity.pdbx_description
1 polymer ?
#
loop_
_entity_poly.entity_id
_entity_poly.type
_entity_poly.pdbx_seq_one_letter_code
_entity_poly.pdbx_strand_id
1 'polypeptide(L)'
;MIVVSAAPPAPVNRSDFDTASGIDPNRRDRRYPQIHGREKAAAREEMSDQITVTDDGGIRTVQMARPQKKNALTQAMYAAMTQALHEAAVNDAIRCIVFAGTPGAFCAGSDIADFQKRAEGGLKSVTIDFLHALVRNPKPLLAAVDGIAVGIGTTMLLHCDYVVAAAGARFSTPFTKLGLIPEAASSLLGPLRMGHARAFALLVMGRPLSAEEAKAAGLVSAVVDAAALKDAVLQAAREIAALPAEAVAVARKLMRGNLDDIVKRVDIEATCFKERLQSDESRAAFAAFLARKK
;
A
#
# COMPACT_ATOMS: atom_id res chain seq x y z
N MET A 1 9.81 56.89 -0.90
CA MET A 1 8.89 55.94 -0.23
C MET A 1 7.57 56.03 -1.02
N ILE A 2 7.42 55.15 -2.02
CA ILE A 2 6.25 55.09 -2.88
C ILE A 2 5.38 53.92 -2.37
N VAL A 3 4.23 54.25 -1.78
CA VAL A 3 3.23 53.25 -1.36
C VAL A 3 2.36 52.94 -2.59
N VAL A 4 2.56 51.76 -3.17
CA VAL A 4 1.66 51.24 -4.21
C VAL A 4 0.49 50.58 -3.52
N SER A 5 -0.69 51.24 -3.54
CA SER A 5 -1.96 50.67 -3.11
C SER A 5 -2.42 49.66 -4.17
N ALA A 6 -2.37 48.35 -3.85
CA ALA A 6 -3.00 47.33 -4.68
C ALA A 6 -4.49 47.26 -4.40
N ALA A 7 -5.31 47.39 -5.45
CA ALA A 7 -6.76 47.19 -5.37
C ALA A 7 -7.05 45.69 -5.02
N PRO A 8 -8.17 45.42 -4.29
CA PRO A 8 -8.55 44.04 -3.99
C PRO A 8 -8.92 43.28 -5.27
N PRO A 9 -8.60 41.95 -5.36
CA PRO A 9 -8.98 41.15 -6.52
C PRO A 9 -10.53 41.08 -6.67
N ALA A 10 -11.00 41.04 -7.90
CA ALA A 10 -12.41 40.87 -8.22
C ALA A 10 -12.97 39.54 -7.69
N PRO A 11 -14.24 39.45 -7.31
CA PRO A 11 -14.84 38.23 -6.84
C PRO A 11 -14.81 37.15 -7.93
N VAL A 12 -14.25 35.97 -7.61
CA VAL A 12 -14.21 34.82 -8.51
C VAL A 12 -15.60 34.24 -8.64
N ASN A 13 -16.10 34.15 -9.89
CA ASN A 13 -17.44 33.64 -10.19
C ASN A 13 -17.46 32.09 -9.96
N ARG A 14 -18.47 31.59 -9.26
CA ARG A 14 -18.67 30.16 -9.01
C ARG A 14 -18.73 29.27 -10.26
N SER A 15 -19.14 29.86 -11.40
CA SER A 15 -19.22 29.15 -12.69
C SER A 15 -17.88 28.72 -13.27
N ASP A 16 -16.76 29.33 -12.86
CA ASP A 16 -15.44 29.02 -13.41
C ASP A 16 -14.81 27.74 -12.81
N PHE A 17 -15.35 27.26 -11.69
CA PHE A 17 -14.90 26.01 -11.04
C PHE A 17 -15.60 24.76 -11.60
N ASP A 18 -16.81 24.89 -12.15
CA ASP A 18 -17.61 23.74 -12.61
C ASP A 18 -17.13 23.17 -13.96
N THR A 19 -16.44 23.95 -14.78
CA THR A 19 -15.96 23.50 -16.10
C THR A 19 -14.60 22.82 -16.07
N ALA A 20 -13.80 23.02 -15.02
CA ALA A 20 -12.44 22.45 -14.92
C ALA A 20 -12.38 21.09 -14.22
N SER A 21 -13.41 20.67 -13.48
CA SER A 21 -13.33 19.48 -12.64
C SER A 21 -13.92 18.21 -13.25
N GLY A 22 -14.80 18.29 -14.25
CA GLY A 22 -15.45 17.12 -14.85
C GLY A 22 -16.14 16.18 -13.83
N ILE A 23 -16.44 16.69 -12.63
CA ILE A 23 -16.99 15.90 -11.52
C ILE A 23 -18.52 16.03 -11.59
N ASP A 24 -19.18 14.99 -12.11
CA ASP A 24 -20.61 14.78 -11.93
C ASP A 24 -20.87 14.24 -10.51
N PRO A 25 -21.49 15.02 -9.61
CA PRO A 25 -21.74 14.57 -8.23
C PRO A 25 -22.71 13.39 -8.14
N ASN A 26 -23.46 13.07 -9.21
CA ASN A 26 -24.40 11.94 -9.28
C ASN A 26 -23.83 10.69 -9.96
N ARG A 27 -22.62 10.74 -10.45
CA ARG A 27 -21.97 9.59 -11.07
C ARG A 27 -21.42 8.66 -9.99
N ARG A 28 -22.24 7.74 -9.49
CA ARG A 28 -21.76 6.56 -8.74
C ARG A 28 -20.76 5.84 -9.64
N ASP A 29 -19.51 5.79 -9.21
CA ASP A 29 -18.42 5.16 -9.95
C ASP A 29 -18.73 3.66 -10.13
N ARG A 30 -19.15 3.25 -11.33
CA ARG A 30 -19.53 1.87 -11.66
C ARG A 30 -18.33 0.91 -11.72
N ARG A 31 -17.15 1.33 -11.30
CA ARG A 31 -15.90 0.55 -11.41
C ARG A 31 -15.70 -0.51 -10.33
N TYR A 32 -16.63 -0.60 -9.34
CA TYR A 32 -16.64 -1.71 -8.40
C TYR A 32 -17.71 -2.72 -8.82
N PRO A 33 -17.35 -3.97 -9.18
CA PRO A 33 -18.34 -5.01 -9.47
C PRO A 33 -19.19 -5.26 -8.21
N GLN A 34 -20.52 -5.19 -8.36
CA GLN A 34 -21.48 -5.58 -7.32
C GLN A 34 -21.41 -7.10 -7.18
N ILE A 35 -20.74 -7.60 -6.15
CA ILE A 35 -20.70 -9.03 -5.84
C ILE A 35 -22.04 -9.41 -5.22
N HIS A 36 -22.81 -10.29 -5.90
CA HIS A 36 -24.14 -10.72 -5.48
C HIS A 36 -24.08 -11.66 -4.26
N GLY A 37 -25.14 -11.65 -3.41
CA GLY A 37 -25.15 -12.24 -2.06
C GLY A 37 -24.79 -13.74 -1.93
N ARG A 38 -24.93 -14.56 -2.99
CA ARG A 38 -24.51 -15.97 -2.97
C ARG A 38 -23.01 -16.18 -3.14
N GLU A 39 -22.33 -15.31 -3.89
CA GLU A 39 -20.86 -15.30 -4.01
C GLU A 39 -20.18 -14.80 -2.73
N LYS A 40 -20.87 -13.93 -1.95
CA LYS A 40 -20.37 -13.46 -0.63
C LYS A 40 -20.30 -14.58 0.42
N ALA A 41 -21.17 -15.57 0.36
CA ALA A 41 -21.16 -16.70 1.31
C ALA A 41 -20.02 -17.68 1.00
N ALA A 42 -19.82 -18.03 -0.27
CA ALA A 42 -18.72 -18.89 -0.70
C ALA A 42 -17.33 -18.23 -0.52
N ALA A 43 -17.21 -16.91 -0.77
CA ALA A 43 -15.98 -16.16 -0.54
C ALA A 43 -15.62 -16.02 0.95
N ARG A 44 -16.60 -16.12 1.87
CA ARG A 44 -16.34 -16.14 3.32
C ARG A 44 -15.73 -17.44 3.81
N GLU A 45 -15.98 -18.57 3.16
CA GLU A 45 -15.40 -19.86 3.53
C GLU A 45 -13.92 -20.02 3.14
N GLU A 46 -13.40 -19.17 2.23
CA GLU A 46 -11.98 -19.15 1.84
C GLU A 46 -11.17 -18.00 2.46
N MET A 47 -11.74 -17.22 3.39
CA MET A 47 -10.98 -16.17 4.08
C MET A 47 -9.84 -16.76 4.90
N SER A 48 -8.64 -16.24 4.68
CA SER A 48 -7.45 -16.68 5.40
C SER A 48 -7.55 -16.37 6.89
N ASP A 49 -7.47 -17.36 7.75
CA ASP A 49 -7.32 -17.21 9.22
C ASP A 49 -6.09 -16.37 9.61
N GLN A 50 -5.24 -16.04 8.63
CA GLN A 50 -3.99 -15.30 8.81
C GLN A 50 -4.11 -13.79 8.54
N ILE A 51 -5.34 -13.32 8.25
CA ILE A 51 -5.69 -11.89 8.20
C ILE A 51 -6.85 -11.65 9.16
N THR A 52 -6.61 -10.81 10.16
CA THR A 52 -7.67 -10.38 11.08
C THR A 52 -8.13 -8.98 10.67
N VAL A 53 -9.45 -8.79 10.55
CA VAL A 53 -10.07 -7.50 10.28
C VAL A 53 -10.93 -7.10 11.46
N THR A 54 -10.68 -5.90 12.02
CA THR A 54 -11.46 -5.34 13.12
C THR A 54 -11.83 -3.90 12.82
N ASP A 55 -13.06 -3.53 13.15
CA ASP A 55 -13.57 -2.16 12.99
C ASP A 55 -13.87 -1.57 14.37
N ASP A 56 -13.29 -0.39 14.66
CA ASP A 56 -13.51 0.35 15.89
C ASP A 56 -13.42 1.85 15.63
N GLY A 57 -14.39 2.64 16.09
CA GLY A 57 -14.39 4.10 16.02
C GLY A 57 -14.19 4.67 14.59
N GLY A 58 -14.67 3.97 13.57
CA GLY A 58 -14.46 4.36 12.16
C GLY A 58 -13.10 3.96 11.59
N ILE A 59 -12.30 3.21 12.32
CA ILE A 59 -10.99 2.72 11.93
C ILE A 59 -11.11 1.23 11.62
N ARG A 60 -10.75 0.82 10.41
CA ARG A 60 -10.56 -0.60 10.06
C ARG A 60 -9.11 -0.97 10.25
N THR A 61 -8.82 -1.94 11.11
CA THR A 61 -7.49 -2.54 11.23
C THR A 61 -7.45 -3.85 10.44
N VAL A 62 -6.51 -3.95 9.51
CA VAL A 62 -6.20 -5.15 8.73
C VAL A 62 -4.86 -5.67 9.21
N GLN A 63 -4.89 -6.71 10.05
CA GLN A 63 -3.70 -7.26 10.68
C GLN A 63 -3.26 -8.56 10.00
N MET A 64 -2.01 -8.61 9.56
CA MET A 64 -1.34 -9.83 9.15
C MET A 64 -0.97 -10.65 10.38
N ALA A 65 -1.47 -11.89 10.49
CA ALA A 65 -1.42 -12.74 11.68
C ALA A 65 -0.78 -14.12 11.39
N ARG A 66 0.39 -14.15 10.74
CA ARG A 66 1.17 -15.34 10.42
C ARG A 66 2.60 -15.24 10.99
N PRO A 67 2.75 -15.15 12.33
CA PRO A 67 4.04 -14.86 12.96
C PRO A 67 5.11 -15.93 12.70
N GLN A 68 4.73 -17.21 12.59
CA GLN A 68 5.62 -18.34 12.28
C GLN A 68 6.35 -18.21 10.94
N LYS A 69 5.84 -17.39 10.02
CA LYS A 69 6.44 -17.06 8.73
C LYS A 69 6.73 -15.57 8.59
N LYS A 70 6.81 -14.84 9.73
CA LYS A 70 7.05 -13.39 9.78
C LYS A 70 6.11 -12.62 8.84
N ASN A 71 4.83 -13.04 8.81
CA ASN A 71 3.78 -12.47 7.96
C ASN A 71 4.09 -12.47 6.45
N ALA A 72 4.80 -13.51 5.95
CA ALA A 72 4.94 -13.72 4.51
C ALA A 72 3.54 -13.98 3.90
N LEU A 73 3.20 -13.24 2.84
CA LEU A 73 1.86 -13.19 2.26
C LEU A 73 1.61 -14.36 1.32
N THR A 74 0.56 -15.13 1.63
CA THR A 74 0.00 -16.16 0.75
C THR A 74 -1.07 -15.56 -0.18
N GLN A 75 -1.50 -16.32 -1.23
CA GLN A 75 -2.60 -15.90 -2.10
C GLN A 75 -3.88 -15.64 -1.31
N ALA A 76 -4.20 -16.48 -0.32
CA ALA A 76 -5.36 -16.31 0.54
C ALA A 76 -5.28 -15.02 1.38
N MET A 77 -4.09 -14.65 1.88
CA MET A 77 -3.88 -13.39 2.59
C MET A 77 -4.07 -12.19 1.66
N TYR A 78 -3.55 -12.22 0.43
CA TYR A 78 -3.78 -11.17 -0.55
C TYR A 78 -5.28 -11.00 -0.87
N ALA A 79 -6.00 -12.11 -1.08
CA ALA A 79 -7.44 -12.08 -1.33
C ALA A 79 -8.21 -11.46 -0.16
N ALA A 80 -7.91 -11.88 1.08
CA ALA A 80 -8.54 -11.34 2.29
C ALA A 80 -8.28 -9.84 2.47
N MET A 81 -7.04 -9.37 2.25
CA MET A 81 -6.71 -7.93 2.30
C MET A 81 -7.43 -7.15 1.20
N THR A 82 -7.51 -7.70 -0.01
CA THR A 82 -8.26 -7.10 -1.13
C THR A 82 -9.73 -6.92 -0.77
N GLN A 83 -10.35 -7.96 -0.22
CA GLN A 83 -11.73 -7.92 0.22
C GLN A 83 -11.93 -6.87 1.33
N ALA A 84 -11.06 -6.83 2.34
CA ALA A 84 -11.11 -5.84 3.42
C ALA A 84 -11.05 -4.40 2.89
N LEU A 85 -10.21 -4.14 1.87
CA LEU A 85 -10.12 -2.83 1.21
C LEU A 85 -11.41 -2.49 0.44
N HIS A 86 -11.96 -3.43 -0.33
CA HIS A 86 -13.20 -3.23 -1.09
C HIS A 86 -14.41 -2.98 -0.18
N GLU A 87 -14.53 -3.75 0.91
CA GLU A 87 -15.59 -3.55 1.90
C GLU A 87 -15.49 -2.18 2.58
N ALA A 88 -14.26 -1.76 2.96
CA ALA A 88 -14.03 -0.44 3.54
C ALA A 88 -14.37 0.69 2.55
N ALA A 89 -14.07 0.50 1.26
CA ALA A 89 -14.28 1.51 0.23
C ALA A 89 -15.76 1.93 0.10
N VAL A 90 -16.69 0.99 0.32
CA VAL A 90 -18.14 1.19 0.19
C VAL A 90 -18.87 1.35 1.53
N ASN A 91 -18.16 1.27 2.66
CA ASN A 91 -18.72 1.43 3.99
C ASN A 91 -18.44 2.84 4.53
N ASP A 92 -19.46 3.68 4.60
CA ASP A 92 -19.34 5.07 5.06
C ASP A 92 -18.99 5.18 6.56
N ALA A 93 -19.25 4.13 7.35
CA ALA A 93 -18.84 4.07 8.75
C ALA A 93 -17.30 3.95 8.90
N ILE A 94 -16.59 3.45 7.88
CA ILE A 94 -15.13 3.37 7.89
C ILE A 94 -14.53 4.66 7.33
N ARG A 95 -13.67 5.29 8.12
CA ARG A 95 -13.04 6.57 7.83
C ARG A 95 -11.60 6.42 7.34
N CYS A 96 -10.88 5.43 7.87
CA CYS A 96 -9.51 5.10 7.46
C CYS A 96 -9.21 3.63 7.73
N ILE A 97 -8.09 3.15 7.17
CA ILE A 97 -7.65 1.77 7.27
C ILE A 97 -6.22 1.75 7.80
N VAL A 98 -5.94 0.86 8.76
CA VAL A 98 -4.61 0.65 9.35
C VAL A 98 -4.13 -0.75 9.00
N PHE A 99 -3.01 -0.87 8.29
CA PHE A 99 -2.30 -2.13 8.13
C PHE A 99 -1.36 -2.35 9.31
N ALA A 100 -1.40 -3.54 9.89
CA ALA A 100 -0.52 -3.94 10.98
C ALA A 100 0.05 -5.35 10.77
N GLY A 101 1.21 -5.63 11.35
CA GLY A 101 1.78 -6.96 11.46
C GLY A 101 1.64 -7.53 12.85
N THR A 102 2.48 -8.51 13.18
CA THR A 102 2.68 -9.04 14.53
C THR A 102 3.96 -8.45 15.14
N PRO A 103 4.14 -8.50 16.47
CA PRO A 103 5.38 -8.03 17.10
C PRO A 103 6.63 -8.61 16.44
N GLY A 104 7.57 -7.72 16.06
CA GLY A 104 8.84 -8.05 15.41
C GLY A 104 8.77 -8.36 13.92
N ALA A 105 7.57 -8.38 13.29
CA ALA A 105 7.43 -8.57 11.87
C ALA A 105 6.19 -7.87 11.30
N PHE A 106 6.39 -6.84 10.49
CA PHE A 106 5.30 -6.30 9.70
C PHE A 106 4.94 -7.25 8.57
N CYS A 107 5.88 -7.50 7.63
CA CYS A 107 5.65 -8.41 6.51
C CYS A 107 6.99 -8.84 5.89
N ALA A 108 7.24 -10.14 5.78
CA ALA A 108 8.44 -10.70 5.16
C ALA A 108 8.38 -10.81 3.63
N GLY A 109 7.37 -10.20 2.99
CA GLY A 109 7.16 -10.27 1.53
C GLY A 109 6.20 -11.38 1.13
N SER A 110 6.16 -11.70 -0.17
CA SER A 110 5.36 -12.82 -0.69
C SER A 110 5.94 -14.16 -0.22
N ASP A 111 5.06 -15.13 0.09
CA ASP A 111 5.49 -16.49 0.44
C ASP A 111 6.17 -17.15 -0.77
N ILE A 112 7.41 -17.65 -0.56
CA ILE A 112 8.24 -18.18 -1.64
C ILE A 112 7.65 -19.45 -2.27
N ALA A 113 6.99 -20.30 -1.46
CA ALA A 113 6.37 -21.52 -1.97
C ALA A 113 5.17 -21.21 -2.87
N ASP A 114 4.37 -20.21 -2.49
CA ASP A 114 3.28 -19.70 -3.34
C ASP A 114 3.81 -18.97 -4.58
N PHE A 115 4.95 -18.33 -4.45
CA PHE A 115 5.59 -17.61 -5.54
C PHE A 115 6.04 -18.52 -6.68
N GLN A 116 6.59 -19.70 -6.36
CA GLN A 116 6.99 -20.71 -7.35
C GLN A 116 5.79 -21.29 -8.10
N LYS A 117 4.69 -21.59 -7.40
CA LYS A 117 3.43 -22.05 -8.03
C LYS A 117 2.83 -21.03 -9.00
N ARG A 118 3.08 -19.72 -8.79
CA ARG A 118 2.60 -18.63 -9.65
C ARG A 118 3.36 -18.51 -10.97
N ALA A 119 4.61 -18.91 -11.01
CA ALA A 119 5.39 -18.96 -12.25
C ALA A 119 4.74 -19.88 -13.31
N GLU A 120 3.94 -20.87 -12.85
CA GLU A 120 3.23 -21.85 -13.66
C GLU A 120 1.80 -21.42 -14.03
N GLY A 121 1.21 -20.44 -13.35
CA GLY A 121 -0.17 -19.98 -13.52
C GLY A 121 -0.33 -18.67 -14.30
N GLY A 122 -1.50 -18.47 -14.91
CA GLY A 122 -1.81 -17.32 -15.79
C GLY A 122 -1.86 -15.94 -15.11
N LEU A 123 -2.07 -14.89 -15.92
CA LEU A 123 -2.02 -13.46 -15.57
C LEU A 123 -3.05 -12.93 -14.55
N LYS A 124 -4.12 -13.67 -14.26
CA LYS A 124 -5.06 -13.28 -13.19
C LYS A 124 -4.43 -13.62 -11.84
N SER A 125 -3.75 -12.67 -11.28
CA SER A 125 -3.06 -12.82 -10.00
C SER A 125 -3.77 -12.03 -8.92
N VAL A 126 -4.21 -12.71 -7.89
CA VAL A 126 -4.78 -12.12 -6.65
C VAL A 126 -3.88 -11.01 -6.10
N THR A 127 -2.56 -11.10 -6.33
CA THR A 127 -1.63 -10.02 -5.96
C THR A 127 -1.87 -8.75 -6.78
N ILE A 128 -2.14 -8.86 -8.08
CA ILE A 128 -2.42 -7.68 -8.91
C ILE A 128 -3.75 -7.04 -8.49
N ASP A 129 -4.76 -7.85 -8.17
CA ASP A 129 -6.03 -7.35 -7.64
C ASP A 129 -5.81 -6.58 -6.33
N PHE A 130 -4.94 -7.08 -5.44
CA PHE A 130 -4.57 -6.38 -4.21
C PHE A 130 -3.86 -5.04 -4.50
N LEU A 131 -2.91 -5.02 -5.44
CA LEU A 131 -2.21 -3.79 -5.80
C LEU A 131 -3.16 -2.76 -6.41
N HIS A 132 -4.08 -3.18 -7.27
CA HIS A 132 -5.12 -2.31 -7.80
C HIS A 132 -6.05 -1.78 -6.68
N ALA A 133 -6.42 -2.64 -5.72
CA ALA A 133 -7.23 -2.23 -4.58
C ALA A 133 -6.51 -1.20 -3.70
N LEU A 134 -5.20 -1.35 -3.45
CA LEU A 134 -4.38 -0.35 -2.75
C LEU A 134 -4.38 1.00 -3.47
N VAL A 135 -4.13 0.98 -4.80
CA VAL A 135 -4.10 2.20 -5.60
C VAL A 135 -5.46 2.89 -5.62
N ARG A 136 -6.54 2.13 -5.83
CA ARG A 136 -7.89 2.70 -6.01
C ARG A 136 -8.64 2.95 -4.72
N ASN A 137 -8.13 2.54 -3.56
CA ASN A 137 -8.84 2.72 -2.29
C ASN A 137 -9.08 4.21 -2.01
N PRO A 138 -10.35 4.63 -1.77
CA PRO A 138 -10.70 6.02 -1.52
C PRO A 138 -10.42 6.49 -0.10
N LYS A 139 -10.29 5.55 0.87
CA LYS A 139 -10.08 5.87 2.28
C LYS A 139 -8.59 6.09 2.56
N PRO A 140 -8.22 6.95 3.52
CA PRO A 140 -6.84 7.05 4.01
C PRO A 140 -6.30 5.71 4.47
N LEU A 141 -5.05 5.41 4.07
CA LEU A 141 -4.32 4.20 4.42
C LEU A 141 -3.19 4.55 5.38
N LEU A 142 -3.16 3.89 6.53
CA LEU A 142 -2.09 4.00 7.51
C LEU A 142 -1.38 2.65 7.66
N ALA A 143 -0.17 2.66 8.20
CA ALA A 143 0.53 1.44 8.57
C ALA A 143 1.26 1.57 9.91
N ALA A 144 1.21 0.50 10.71
CA ALA A 144 2.00 0.30 11.92
C ALA A 144 3.09 -0.75 11.64
N VAL A 145 4.34 -0.30 11.49
CA VAL A 145 5.46 -1.16 11.06
C VAL A 145 6.34 -1.50 12.25
N ASP A 146 6.28 -2.75 12.72
CA ASP A 146 7.23 -3.30 13.69
C ASP A 146 8.15 -4.33 13.03
N GLY A 147 9.43 -4.30 13.38
CA GLY A 147 10.42 -5.25 12.87
C GLY A 147 10.64 -5.16 11.36
N ILE A 148 10.53 -6.28 10.65
CA ILE A 148 10.88 -6.35 9.23
C ILE A 148 9.72 -6.02 8.29
N ALA A 149 10.02 -5.22 7.26
CA ALA A 149 9.20 -5.00 6.07
C ALA A 149 10.03 -5.33 4.82
N VAL A 150 9.64 -6.38 4.07
CA VAL A 150 10.44 -6.91 2.97
C VAL A 150 9.61 -7.01 1.68
N GLY A 151 10.17 -6.62 0.53
CA GLY A 151 9.48 -6.68 -0.76
C GLY A 151 8.16 -5.91 -0.73
N ILE A 152 7.04 -6.60 -1.02
CA ILE A 152 5.69 -6.00 -0.93
C ILE A 152 5.41 -5.39 0.45
N GLY A 153 5.97 -5.94 1.54
CA GLY A 153 5.86 -5.35 2.88
C GLY A 153 6.45 -3.94 2.96
N THR A 154 7.45 -3.63 2.14
CA THR A 154 8.01 -2.27 2.01
C THR A 154 7.27 -1.47 0.94
N THR A 155 7.03 -2.06 -0.25
CA THR A 155 6.48 -1.31 -1.39
C THR A 155 5.02 -0.92 -1.22
N MET A 156 4.21 -1.72 -0.48
CA MET A 156 2.84 -1.32 -0.15
C MET A 156 2.77 -0.03 0.69
N LEU A 157 3.81 0.28 1.46
CA LEU A 157 3.87 1.51 2.26
C LEU A 157 3.94 2.78 1.40
N LEU A 158 4.37 2.68 0.14
CA LEU A 158 4.32 3.78 -0.81
C LEU A 158 2.88 4.19 -1.17
N HIS A 159 1.89 3.35 -0.87
CA HIS A 159 0.46 3.64 -1.05
C HIS A 159 -0.20 4.15 0.24
N CYS A 160 0.48 4.05 1.38
CA CYS A 160 -0.01 4.57 2.65
C CYS A 160 0.19 6.09 2.73
N ASP A 161 -0.80 6.75 3.32
CA ASP A 161 -0.79 8.20 3.54
C ASP A 161 -0.01 8.57 4.80
N TYR A 162 0.02 7.65 5.80
CA TYR A 162 0.75 7.85 7.05
C TYR A 162 1.32 6.53 7.57
N VAL A 163 2.62 6.48 7.81
CA VAL A 163 3.33 5.27 8.27
C VAL A 163 4.01 5.56 9.60
N VAL A 164 3.65 4.82 10.64
CA VAL A 164 4.36 4.84 11.93
C VAL A 164 5.23 3.59 12.03
N ALA A 165 6.49 3.75 12.34
CA ALA A 165 7.43 2.65 12.48
C ALA A 165 8.00 2.57 13.89
N ALA A 166 8.21 1.37 14.39
CA ALA A 166 9.03 1.15 15.57
C ALA A 166 10.50 1.48 15.26
N ALA A 167 11.26 2.02 16.23
CA ALA A 167 12.67 2.39 16.07
C ALA A 167 13.55 1.24 15.56
N GLY A 168 13.20 -0.01 15.89
CA GLY A 168 13.86 -1.23 15.41
C GLY A 168 13.49 -1.66 13.99
N ALA A 169 12.52 -1.02 13.33
CA ALA A 169 12.03 -1.45 12.03
C ALA A 169 13.10 -1.38 10.93
N ARG A 170 13.01 -2.31 9.96
CA ARG A 170 13.91 -2.42 8.82
C ARG A 170 13.11 -2.63 7.54
N PHE A 171 13.44 -1.86 6.51
CA PHE A 171 12.78 -1.85 5.21
C PHE A 171 13.74 -2.34 4.14
N SER A 172 13.34 -3.32 3.34
CA SER A 172 14.21 -3.86 2.28
C SER A 172 13.42 -4.37 1.09
N THR A 173 14.02 -4.31 -0.09
CA THR A 173 13.43 -4.79 -1.34
C THR A 173 14.47 -5.57 -2.15
N PRO A 174 14.67 -6.88 -1.83
CA PRO A 174 15.73 -7.68 -2.45
C PRO A 174 15.38 -8.17 -3.87
N PHE A 175 14.59 -7.41 -4.66
CA PHE A 175 14.11 -7.82 -5.97
C PHE A 175 15.24 -8.23 -6.91
N THR A 176 16.19 -7.34 -7.18
CA THR A 176 17.30 -7.58 -8.11
C THR A 176 18.25 -8.68 -7.64
N LYS A 177 18.39 -8.85 -6.31
CA LYS A 177 19.14 -9.97 -5.72
C LYS A 177 18.51 -11.34 -6.01
N LEU A 178 17.24 -11.36 -6.39
CA LEU A 178 16.50 -12.54 -6.79
C LEU A 178 16.27 -12.59 -8.31
N GLY A 179 16.97 -11.74 -9.10
CA GLY A 179 16.79 -11.62 -10.54
C GLY A 179 15.44 -11.02 -10.95
N LEU A 180 14.74 -10.37 -10.00
CA LEU A 180 13.43 -9.75 -10.19
C LEU A 180 13.56 -8.22 -10.30
N ILE A 181 12.43 -7.56 -10.53
CA ILE A 181 12.30 -6.11 -10.58
C ILE A 181 11.37 -5.59 -9.49
N PRO A 182 11.39 -4.28 -9.17
CA PRO A 182 10.40 -3.62 -8.31
C PRO A 182 8.96 -3.84 -8.79
N GLU A 183 8.00 -3.90 -7.85
CA GLU A 183 6.57 -4.08 -8.09
C GLU A 183 5.76 -3.04 -7.27
N ALA A 184 4.41 -3.10 -7.35
CA ALA A 184 3.50 -2.18 -6.63
C ALA A 184 3.65 -0.70 -7.05
N ALA A 185 3.92 -0.43 -8.33
CA ALA A 185 4.27 0.89 -8.85
C ALA A 185 5.43 1.56 -8.13
N SER A 186 6.26 0.81 -7.39
CA SER A 186 7.37 1.34 -6.63
C SER A 186 8.46 1.96 -7.51
N SER A 187 8.59 1.54 -8.78
CA SER A 187 9.49 2.18 -9.76
C SER A 187 9.06 3.61 -10.13
N LEU A 188 7.78 3.96 -9.92
CA LEU A 188 7.24 5.30 -10.08
C LEU A 188 7.19 6.05 -8.74
N LEU A 189 6.56 5.45 -7.73
CA LEU A 189 6.30 6.11 -6.44
C LEU A 189 7.57 6.28 -5.59
N GLY A 190 8.50 5.35 -5.68
CA GLY A 190 9.76 5.43 -4.94
C GLY A 190 10.57 6.68 -5.27
N PRO A 191 10.93 6.93 -6.53
CA PRO A 191 11.63 8.17 -6.91
C PRO A 191 10.86 9.45 -6.59
N LEU A 192 9.51 9.43 -6.70
CA LEU A 192 8.67 10.59 -6.36
C LEU A 192 8.70 10.92 -4.86
N ARG A 193 8.69 9.90 -3.99
CA ARG A 193 8.67 10.11 -2.54
C ARG A 193 10.04 10.39 -1.93
N MET A 194 11.08 9.67 -2.36
CA MET A 194 12.39 9.67 -1.69
C MET A 194 13.55 10.20 -2.56
N GLY A 195 13.25 10.62 -3.80
CA GLY A 195 14.26 11.00 -4.78
C GLY A 195 14.93 9.78 -5.42
N HIS A 196 15.48 9.97 -6.63
CA HIS A 196 16.03 8.87 -7.46
C HIS A 196 17.14 8.08 -6.74
N ALA A 197 18.11 8.76 -6.13
CA ALA A 197 19.27 8.09 -5.54
C ALA A 197 18.89 7.14 -4.39
N ARG A 198 18.00 7.55 -3.48
CA ARG A 198 17.54 6.70 -2.39
C ARG A 198 16.65 5.58 -2.90
N ALA A 199 15.75 5.87 -3.84
CA ALA A 199 14.92 4.85 -4.48
C ALA A 199 15.77 3.80 -5.19
N PHE A 200 16.81 4.20 -5.93
CA PHE A 200 17.74 3.28 -6.58
C PHE A 200 18.50 2.40 -5.56
N ALA A 201 18.98 3.00 -4.48
CA ALA A 201 19.65 2.25 -3.42
C ALA A 201 18.75 1.18 -2.79
N LEU A 202 17.48 1.53 -2.49
CA LEU A 202 16.50 0.60 -1.91
C LEU A 202 16.03 -0.43 -2.94
N LEU A 203 15.49 0.02 -4.08
CA LEU A 203 14.72 -0.80 -5.02
C LEU A 203 15.63 -1.60 -5.97
N VAL A 204 16.80 -1.07 -6.34
CA VAL A 204 17.71 -1.70 -7.30
C VAL A 204 18.92 -2.32 -6.60
N MET A 205 19.63 -1.57 -5.74
CA MET A 205 20.78 -2.13 -5.01
C MET A 205 20.36 -3.06 -3.86
N GLY A 206 19.08 -3.01 -3.44
CA GLY A 206 18.54 -3.78 -2.32
C GLY A 206 19.24 -3.46 -0.99
N ARG A 207 19.67 -2.19 -0.80
CA ARG A 207 20.19 -1.69 0.47
C ARG A 207 19.02 -1.49 1.44
N PRO A 208 19.04 -2.09 2.63
CA PRO A 208 17.98 -1.89 3.60
C PRO A 208 18.05 -0.47 4.19
N LEU A 209 16.90 0.06 4.61
CA LEU A 209 16.78 1.29 5.39
C LEU A 209 16.42 0.95 6.84
N SER A 210 17.00 1.67 7.78
CA SER A 210 16.52 1.77 9.17
C SER A 210 15.23 2.60 9.23
N ALA A 211 14.56 2.60 10.40
CA ALA A 211 13.37 3.42 10.61
C ALA A 211 13.66 4.92 10.41
N GLU A 212 14.77 5.40 10.93
CA GLU A 212 15.19 6.81 10.80
C GLU A 212 15.57 7.17 9.36
N GLU A 213 16.30 6.28 8.65
CA GLU A 213 16.59 6.50 7.23
C GLU A 213 15.32 6.49 6.37
N ALA A 214 14.36 5.63 6.68
CA ALA A 214 13.06 5.57 6.00
C ALA A 214 12.22 6.83 6.27
N LYS A 215 12.29 7.39 7.50
CA LYS A 215 11.69 8.67 7.84
C LYS A 215 12.36 9.82 7.09
N ALA A 216 13.68 9.89 7.08
CA ALA A 216 14.42 10.88 6.32
C ALA A 216 14.21 10.78 4.81
N ALA A 217 13.82 9.59 4.31
CA ALA A 217 13.48 9.35 2.92
C ALA A 217 12.00 9.67 2.59
N GLY A 218 11.15 9.97 3.56
CA GLY A 218 9.73 10.23 3.34
C GLY A 218 8.86 8.97 3.17
N LEU A 219 9.40 7.77 3.45
CA LEU A 219 8.63 6.52 3.47
C LEU A 219 7.87 6.34 4.78
N VAL A 220 8.45 6.81 5.89
CA VAL A 220 7.90 6.74 7.24
C VAL A 220 7.59 8.15 7.73
N SER A 221 6.42 8.35 8.35
CA SER A 221 5.95 9.63 8.86
C SER A 221 6.45 9.88 10.29
N ALA A 222 6.46 8.85 11.15
CA ALA A 222 6.89 8.93 12.52
C ALA A 222 7.63 7.66 12.96
N VAL A 223 8.64 7.83 13.81
CA VAL A 223 9.36 6.72 14.47
C VAL A 223 9.11 6.82 15.97
N VAL A 224 8.74 5.72 16.59
CA VAL A 224 8.40 5.61 18.01
C VAL A 224 9.00 4.34 18.62
N ASP A 225 8.99 4.23 19.94
CA ASP A 225 9.31 2.97 20.60
C ASP A 225 8.28 1.88 20.24
N ALA A 226 8.73 0.61 20.16
CA ALA A 226 7.87 -0.50 19.77
C ALA A 226 6.63 -0.64 20.69
N ALA A 227 6.78 -0.36 21.98
CA ALA A 227 5.68 -0.37 22.94
C ALA A 227 4.62 0.70 22.67
N ALA A 228 5.00 1.84 22.09
CA ALA A 228 4.11 2.96 21.77
C ALA A 228 3.49 2.87 20.35
N LEU A 229 3.95 1.93 19.50
CA LEU A 229 3.60 1.88 18.09
C LEU A 229 2.09 1.80 17.85
N LYS A 230 1.41 0.89 18.55
CA LYS A 230 -0.04 0.68 18.40
C LYS A 230 -0.82 1.94 18.77
N ASP A 231 -0.48 2.56 19.90
CA ASP A 231 -1.19 3.76 20.37
C ASP A 231 -0.93 4.94 19.44
N ALA A 232 0.30 5.11 18.96
CA ALA A 232 0.67 6.18 18.04
C ALA A 232 -0.08 6.10 16.71
N VAL A 233 -0.17 4.90 16.08
CA VAL A 233 -0.90 4.76 14.81
C VAL A 233 -2.40 4.91 15.01
N LEU A 234 -2.97 4.40 16.12
CA LEU A 234 -4.39 4.55 16.40
C LEU A 234 -4.76 5.99 16.75
N GLN A 235 -3.87 6.74 17.40
CA GLN A 235 -4.07 8.17 17.61
C GLN A 235 -4.14 8.92 16.28
N ALA A 236 -3.18 8.72 15.38
CA ALA A 236 -3.20 9.33 14.04
C ALA A 236 -4.47 8.92 13.25
N ALA A 237 -4.90 7.67 13.37
CA ALA A 237 -6.11 7.18 12.73
C ALA A 237 -7.38 7.86 13.30
N ARG A 238 -7.47 8.06 14.64
CA ARG A 238 -8.59 8.79 15.28
C ARG A 238 -8.61 10.25 14.85
N GLU A 239 -7.46 10.90 14.76
CA GLU A 239 -7.35 12.27 14.26
C GLU A 239 -7.94 12.38 12.84
N ILE A 240 -7.58 11.46 11.94
CA ILE A 240 -8.13 11.42 10.57
C ILE A 240 -9.64 11.10 10.60
N ALA A 241 -10.07 10.14 11.42
CA ALA A 241 -11.48 9.73 11.49
C ALA A 241 -12.40 10.85 12.00
N ALA A 242 -11.88 11.76 12.81
CA ALA A 242 -12.60 12.92 13.35
C ALA A 242 -12.78 14.08 12.34
N LEU A 243 -12.00 14.09 11.24
CA LEU A 243 -12.07 15.15 10.22
C LEU A 243 -13.32 14.97 9.34
N PRO A 244 -13.82 16.05 8.67
CA PRO A 244 -14.90 15.96 7.69
C PRO A 244 -14.54 15.01 6.54
N ALA A 245 -15.32 13.93 6.35
CA ALA A 245 -15.02 12.85 5.43
C ALA A 245 -14.78 13.28 4.00
N GLU A 246 -15.67 14.14 3.49
CA GLU A 246 -15.62 14.59 2.11
C GLU A 246 -14.37 15.46 1.87
N ALA A 247 -14.07 16.37 2.81
CA ALA A 247 -12.86 17.20 2.71
C ALA A 247 -11.59 16.35 2.68
N VAL A 248 -11.49 15.31 3.52
CA VAL A 248 -10.36 14.36 3.54
C VAL A 248 -10.28 13.62 2.20
N ALA A 249 -11.41 13.11 1.69
CA ALA A 249 -11.44 12.37 0.43
C ALA A 249 -11.00 13.23 -0.76
N VAL A 250 -11.50 14.47 -0.86
CA VAL A 250 -11.14 15.42 -1.93
C VAL A 250 -9.67 15.81 -1.83
N ALA A 251 -9.20 16.22 -0.63
CA ALA A 251 -7.81 16.60 -0.43
C ALA A 251 -6.85 15.46 -0.78
N ARG A 252 -7.14 14.23 -0.30
CA ARG A 252 -6.35 13.04 -0.61
C ARG A 252 -6.32 12.73 -2.11
N LYS A 253 -7.47 12.83 -2.80
CA LYS A 253 -7.56 12.64 -4.26
C LYS A 253 -6.66 13.61 -5.01
N LEU A 254 -6.69 14.90 -4.64
CA LEU A 254 -5.84 15.94 -5.24
C LEU A 254 -4.35 15.66 -5.01
N MET A 255 -3.96 15.27 -3.78
CA MET A 255 -2.57 14.97 -3.43
C MET A 255 -2.02 13.73 -4.15
N ARG A 256 -2.86 12.73 -4.42
CA ARG A 256 -2.45 11.48 -5.08
C ARG A 256 -2.36 11.60 -6.60
N GLY A 257 -2.92 12.63 -7.18
CA GLY A 257 -2.90 12.87 -8.62
C GLY A 257 -3.68 11.82 -9.43
N ASN A 258 -3.17 11.49 -10.62
CA ASN A 258 -3.84 10.55 -11.52
C ASN A 258 -3.58 9.09 -11.11
N LEU A 259 -4.58 8.44 -10.54
CA LEU A 259 -4.48 7.04 -10.11
C LEU A 259 -4.36 6.06 -11.28
N ASP A 260 -4.85 6.41 -12.47
CA ASP A 260 -4.76 5.54 -13.64
C ASP A 260 -3.31 5.39 -14.12
N ASP A 261 -2.47 6.40 -13.95
CA ASP A 261 -1.03 6.30 -14.23
C ASP A 261 -0.33 5.35 -13.26
N ILE A 262 -0.75 5.34 -11.99
CA ILE A 262 -0.20 4.41 -10.99
C ILE A 262 -0.66 2.98 -11.30
N VAL A 263 -1.94 2.77 -11.63
CA VAL A 263 -2.47 1.45 -12.05
C VAL A 263 -1.74 0.94 -13.29
N LYS A 264 -1.58 1.79 -14.31
CA LYS A 264 -0.83 1.44 -15.51
C LYS A 264 0.62 1.03 -15.20
N ARG A 265 1.26 1.70 -14.22
CA ARG A 265 2.62 1.32 -13.79
C ARG A 265 2.61 -0.04 -13.10
N VAL A 266 1.63 -0.36 -12.26
CA VAL A 266 1.45 -1.70 -11.68
C VAL A 266 1.38 -2.76 -12.77
N ASP A 267 0.58 -2.53 -13.83
CA ASP A 267 0.40 -3.49 -14.92
C ASP A 267 1.68 -3.70 -15.76
N ILE A 268 2.42 -2.62 -16.02
CA ILE A 268 3.73 -2.67 -16.69
C ILE A 268 4.73 -3.46 -15.84
N GLU A 269 4.85 -3.13 -14.55
CA GLU A 269 5.74 -3.84 -13.63
C GLU A 269 5.34 -5.32 -13.52
N ALA A 270 4.04 -5.64 -13.46
CA ALA A 270 3.56 -7.02 -13.40
C ALA A 270 3.97 -7.84 -14.63
N THR A 271 3.90 -7.25 -15.81
CA THR A 271 4.33 -7.88 -17.07
C THR A 271 5.83 -8.17 -17.04
N CYS A 272 6.65 -7.15 -16.78
CA CYS A 272 8.11 -7.31 -16.70
C CYS A 272 8.52 -8.26 -15.55
N PHE A 273 7.83 -8.22 -14.42
CA PHE A 273 8.10 -9.10 -13.29
C PHE A 273 7.86 -10.57 -13.65
N LYS A 274 6.77 -10.87 -14.38
CA LYS A 274 6.48 -12.22 -14.89
C LYS A 274 7.57 -12.72 -15.82
N GLU A 275 8.03 -11.89 -16.75
CA GLU A 275 9.12 -12.23 -17.67
C GLU A 275 10.41 -12.53 -16.91
N ARG A 276 10.76 -11.68 -15.92
CA ARG A 276 11.95 -11.88 -15.09
C ARG A 276 11.85 -13.15 -14.25
N LEU A 277 10.68 -13.44 -13.69
CA LEU A 277 10.45 -14.65 -12.88
C LEU A 277 10.75 -15.94 -13.65
N GLN A 278 10.53 -15.94 -14.98
CA GLN A 278 10.78 -17.07 -15.86
C GLN A 278 12.21 -17.14 -16.38
N SER A 279 13.07 -16.14 -16.07
CA SER A 279 14.45 -16.08 -16.56
C SER A 279 15.37 -17.07 -15.83
N ASP A 280 16.44 -17.48 -16.52
CA ASP A 280 17.49 -18.34 -15.92
C ASP A 280 18.18 -17.66 -14.75
N GLU A 281 18.38 -16.34 -14.83
CA GLU A 281 18.98 -15.54 -13.78
C GLU A 281 18.15 -15.59 -12.49
N SER A 282 16.82 -15.45 -12.60
CA SER A 282 15.92 -15.55 -11.44
C SER A 282 15.91 -16.97 -10.86
N ARG A 283 15.85 -18.00 -11.73
CA ARG A 283 15.93 -19.42 -11.28
C ARG A 283 17.21 -19.70 -10.49
N ALA A 284 18.35 -19.26 -11.02
CA ALA A 284 19.64 -19.42 -10.36
C ALA A 284 19.71 -18.67 -9.01
N ALA A 285 19.20 -17.43 -8.95
CA ALA A 285 19.18 -16.61 -7.74
C ALA A 285 18.28 -17.24 -6.66
N PHE A 286 17.10 -17.75 -7.01
CA PHE A 286 16.22 -18.46 -6.08
C PHE A 286 16.86 -19.76 -5.55
N ALA A 287 17.50 -20.56 -6.41
CA ALA A 287 18.21 -21.76 -6.00
C ALA A 287 19.32 -21.45 -4.99
N ALA A 288 20.13 -20.41 -5.26
CA ALA A 288 21.17 -19.95 -4.36
C ALA A 288 20.60 -19.42 -3.02
N PHE A 289 19.46 -18.72 -3.06
CA PHE A 289 18.80 -18.23 -1.85
C PHE A 289 18.28 -19.36 -0.96
N LEU A 290 17.67 -20.39 -1.55
CA LEU A 290 17.15 -21.55 -0.81
C LEU A 290 18.29 -22.41 -0.22
N ALA A 291 19.42 -22.54 -0.91
CA ALA A 291 20.60 -23.25 -0.43
C ALA A 291 21.21 -22.61 0.84
N ARG A 292 21.14 -21.29 0.98
CA ARG A 292 21.63 -20.55 2.16
C ARG A 292 20.76 -20.70 3.41
N LYS A 293 19.54 -21.21 3.28
CA LYS A 293 18.58 -21.41 4.40
C LYS A 293 18.66 -22.83 5.02
N LYS A 294 19.42 -23.71 4.41
CA LYS A 294 19.79 -25.02 4.97
C LYS A 294 21.10 -24.92 5.75
#